data_4ed1da10582f4c24b867cbfea2eb54ef
#
_entry.id   4ed1da10582f4c24b867cbfea2eb54ef
#
_cell.length_a   1.000
_cell.length_b   1.000
_cell.length_c   1.000
_cell.angle_alpha   90.00
_cell.angle_beta   90.00
_cell.angle_gamma   90.00
#
_symmetry.space_group_name_H-M   'P 1'
#
loop_
_entity.id
_entity.type
_entity.pdbx_description
1 polymer ?
#
loop_
_entity_poly.entity_id
_entity_poly.type
_entity_poly.pdbx_seq_one_letter_code
_entity_poly.pdbx_strand_id
1 'polypeptide(L)'
;MSRRVYPFLVIAALLGLTFLGGRTISARVLFDDSINQAPTGPDYVDATPQASAPPSNMDPAEIARWIDTEVLPIPQTRQAPLSVLRGQGHAGWASFRAPLPAVPLWNPPGPKRVGLQAGHWEYADAPDELADLRSNPGTSGGGKAEWQVTLDIANRAAEMLRADGILVDVLPTTIPVRYRANAFVAIHADGDTAGVLDGFKVARPGFSSVPEADDALVAAINDQYGAVTGLPREDNQISRRMTYYYAFNSRRYQHAVAPGVPQAIIETGFLTNAGDRTLLLGDPDLAARGIADGVLKFLDSDLEASE
;
A
#
# COMPACT_ATOMS: atom_id res chain seq x y z
N MET A 1 -32.55 -60.82 6.07
CA MET A 1 -32.32 -59.41 5.79
C MET A 1 -30.87 -59.07 6.12
N SER A 2 -30.04 -59.04 5.12
CA SER A 2 -28.59 -59.10 5.25
C SER A 2 -27.96 -57.73 5.28
N ARG A 3 -27.23 -57.39 6.35
CA ARG A 3 -26.36 -56.23 6.44
C ARG A 3 -25.01 -56.58 5.78
N ARG A 4 -24.65 -55.84 4.74
CA ARG A 4 -23.31 -55.88 4.19
C ARG A 4 -22.42 -54.85 4.86
N VAL A 5 -21.38 -55.32 5.54
CA VAL A 5 -20.30 -54.54 6.12
C VAL A 5 -19.15 -54.54 5.11
N TYR A 6 -18.65 -53.38 4.73
CA TYR A 6 -17.42 -53.24 3.92
C TYR A 6 -16.23 -53.00 4.84
N PRO A 7 -15.11 -53.71 4.69
CA PRO A 7 -13.94 -53.47 5.49
C PRO A 7 -13.08 -52.35 4.91
N PHE A 8 -12.64 -51.44 5.77
CA PHE A 8 -11.61 -50.45 5.48
C PHE A 8 -10.25 -51.16 5.36
N LEU A 9 -9.60 -50.99 4.23
CA LEU A 9 -8.21 -51.41 4.00
C LEU A 9 -7.30 -50.27 4.48
N VAL A 10 -6.57 -50.49 5.57
CA VAL A 10 -5.49 -49.62 6.03
C VAL A 10 -4.20 -50.12 5.37
N ILE A 11 -3.65 -49.33 4.44
CA ILE A 11 -2.31 -49.60 3.90
C ILE A 11 -1.31 -48.82 4.77
N ALA A 12 -0.59 -49.56 5.60
CA ALA A 12 0.58 -49.07 6.31
C ALA A 12 1.79 -49.22 5.39
N ALA A 13 2.36 -48.13 4.91
CA ALA A 13 3.64 -48.11 4.22
C ALA A 13 4.77 -48.01 5.26
N LEU A 14 5.46 -49.10 5.50
CA LEU A 14 6.72 -49.16 6.23
C LEU A 14 7.84 -48.59 5.34
N LEU A 15 8.34 -47.41 5.69
CA LEU A 15 9.62 -46.94 5.15
C LEU A 15 10.75 -47.31 6.12
N GLY A 16 11.60 -48.23 5.65
CA GLY A 16 12.81 -48.64 6.36
C GLY A 16 13.82 -47.48 6.48
N LEU A 17 14.18 -47.16 7.71
CA LEU A 17 15.33 -46.32 8.00
C LEU A 17 16.61 -47.15 7.88
N THR A 18 17.46 -46.84 6.91
CA THR A 18 18.89 -47.17 6.97
C THR A 18 19.66 -45.94 7.45
N PHE A 19 20.22 -46.06 8.64
CA PHE A 19 21.14 -45.09 9.21
C PHE A 19 22.50 -45.19 8.49
N LEU A 20 22.97 -44.10 7.88
CA LEU A 20 24.39 -43.89 7.58
C LEU A 20 24.71 -42.38 7.62
N GLY A 21 25.50 -42.02 8.60
CA GLY A 21 26.38 -40.86 8.57
C GLY A 21 25.71 -39.45 8.66
N GLY A 22 25.78 -38.87 9.85
CA GLY A 22 25.26 -37.57 10.22
C GLY A 22 25.52 -36.41 9.26
N ARG A 23 24.43 -35.85 8.79
CA ARG A 23 24.26 -34.40 8.47
C ARG A 23 22.75 -34.16 8.45
N THR A 24 22.25 -33.46 9.44
CA THR A 24 20.91 -32.88 9.41
C THR A 24 20.85 -31.86 8.27
N ILE A 25 20.17 -32.20 7.20
CA ILE A 25 19.80 -31.22 6.17
C ILE A 25 18.53 -30.57 6.67
N SER A 26 18.68 -29.41 7.31
CA SER A 26 17.57 -28.47 7.46
C SER A 26 17.21 -27.97 6.05
N ALA A 27 16.03 -28.34 5.57
CA ALA A 27 15.45 -27.70 4.40
C ALA A 27 15.14 -26.24 4.77
N ARG A 28 16.13 -25.36 4.67
CA ARG A 28 15.88 -23.92 4.57
C ARG A 28 15.25 -23.70 3.20
N VAL A 29 14.01 -23.24 3.21
CA VAL A 29 13.43 -22.59 2.04
C VAL A 29 14.38 -21.43 1.74
N LEU A 30 15.16 -21.55 0.68
CA LEU A 30 16.01 -20.49 0.17
C LEU A 30 15.07 -19.41 -0.38
N PHE A 31 14.75 -18.43 0.46
CA PHE A 31 14.42 -17.13 -0.08
C PHE A 31 15.69 -16.64 -0.75
N ASP A 32 15.59 -16.40 -2.04
CA ASP A 32 16.69 -15.84 -2.83
C ASP A 32 16.99 -14.41 -2.33
N ASP A 33 17.95 -14.30 -1.41
CA ASP A 33 18.44 -13.02 -0.89
C ASP A 33 19.25 -12.23 -1.93
N SER A 34 19.45 -12.78 -3.13
CA SER A 34 20.20 -12.12 -4.20
C SER A 34 19.53 -10.84 -4.73
N ILE A 35 18.20 -10.68 -4.49
CA ILE A 35 17.46 -9.47 -4.85
C ILE A 35 17.70 -8.33 -3.86
N ASN A 36 18.32 -8.60 -2.69
CA ASN A 36 18.49 -7.63 -1.60
C ASN A 36 19.92 -7.12 -1.40
N GLN A 37 20.86 -7.47 -2.26
CA GLN A 37 22.21 -6.94 -2.15
C GLN A 37 22.33 -5.60 -2.89
N ALA A 38 22.69 -4.56 -2.15
CA ALA A 38 23.07 -3.29 -2.75
C ALA A 38 24.32 -3.51 -3.64
N PRO A 39 24.39 -2.90 -4.83
CA PRO A 39 25.58 -2.93 -5.64
C PRO A 39 26.73 -2.27 -4.85
N THR A 40 27.78 -3.05 -4.57
CA THR A 40 29.04 -2.59 -3.97
C THR A 40 30.02 -2.31 -5.09
N GLY A 41 29.79 -1.30 -5.90
CA GLY A 41 30.70 -0.92 -6.98
C GLY A 41 31.09 0.56 -6.88
N PRO A 42 32.31 0.93 -7.31
CA PRO A 42 32.79 2.30 -7.26
C PRO A 42 32.07 3.27 -8.21
N ASP A 43 31.13 2.78 -9.04
CA ASP A 43 30.47 3.56 -10.08
C ASP A 43 29.05 4.02 -9.68
N TYR A 44 28.66 3.91 -8.40
CA TYR A 44 27.39 4.48 -7.93
C TYR A 44 27.55 5.98 -7.75
N VAL A 45 27.34 6.73 -8.80
CA VAL A 45 27.13 8.18 -8.73
C VAL A 45 25.68 8.40 -8.33
N ASP A 46 25.46 9.03 -7.18
CA ASP A 46 24.13 9.49 -6.77
C ASP A 46 23.72 10.64 -7.70
N ALA A 47 23.19 10.27 -8.87
CA ALA A 47 22.74 11.19 -9.91
C ALA A 47 21.29 11.64 -9.68
N THR A 48 20.88 11.82 -8.43
CA THR A 48 19.62 12.51 -8.16
C THR A 48 19.82 14.01 -8.40
N PRO A 49 19.23 14.60 -9.44
CA PRO A 49 19.23 16.07 -9.57
C PRO A 49 18.59 16.62 -8.30
N GLN A 50 19.29 17.51 -7.59
CA GLN A 50 18.65 18.32 -6.55
C GLN A 50 17.66 19.25 -7.28
N ALA A 51 16.39 18.86 -7.33
CA ALA A 51 15.37 19.75 -7.79
C ALA A 51 15.28 20.91 -6.79
N SER A 52 15.33 22.14 -7.31
CA SER A 52 15.08 23.33 -6.50
C SER A 52 13.63 23.31 -6.01
N ALA A 53 13.37 23.86 -4.84
CA ALA A 53 11.99 24.08 -4.38
C ALA A 53 11.29 25.08 -5.32
N PRO A 54 9.98 24.95 -5.54
CA PRO A 54 9.24 25.92 -6.34
C PRO A 54 9.29 27.30 -5.67
N PRO A 55 9.25 28.39 -6.44
CA PRO A 55 9.10 29.72 -5.89
C PRO A 55 7.85 29.82 -5.00
N SER A 56 7.96 30.49 -3.87
CA SER A 56 6.89 30.58 -2.86
C SER A 56 5.60 31.28 -3.30
N ASN A 57 5.58 31.88 -4.50
CA ASN A 57 4.46 32.63 -5.07
C ASN A 57 3.81 31.95 -6.29
N MET A 58 4.14 30.72 -6.58
CA MET A 58 3.50 29.97 -7.67
C MET A 58 2.09 29.53 -7.31
N ASP A 59 1.17 29.60 -8.26
CA ASP A 59 -0.16 29.04 -8.09
C ASP A 59 -0.14 27.49 -8.18
N PRO A 60 -1.20 26.80 -7.67
CA PRO A 60 -1.23 25.32 -7.67
C PRO A 60 -1.09 24.68 -9.06
N ALA A 61 -1.59 25.30 -10.13
CA ALA A 61 -1.48 24.78 -11.49
C ALA A 61 -0.06 24.98 -12.06
N GLU A 62 0.60 26.06 -11.67
CA GLU A 62 2.00 26.32 -12.00
C GLU A 62 2.93 25.37 -11.25
N ILE A 63 2.66 25.14 -9.95
CA ILE A 63 3.38 24.15 -9.15
C ILE A 63 3.24 22.75 -9.76
N ALA A 64 2.05 22.38 -10.22
CA ALA A 64 1.84 21.10 -10.88
C ALA A 64 2.69 20.96 -12.14
N ARG A 65 2.73 21.99 -12.99
CA ARG A 65 3.58 21.99 -14.19
C ARG A 65 5.07 21.99 -13.85
N TRP A 66 5.46 22.76 -12.82
CA TRP A 66 6.84 22.79 -12.36
C TRP A 66 7.28 21.42 -11.83
N ILE A 67 6.43 20.75 -11.05
CA ILE A 67 6.68 19.38 -10.59
C ILE A 67 6.86 18.42 -11.77
N ASP A 68 6.02 18.51 -12.79
CA ASP A 68 6.08 17.64 -13.94
C ASP A 68 7.34 17.86 -14.80
N THR A 69 7.87 19.09 -14.84
CA THR A 69 9.01 19.44 -15.69
C THR A 69 10.35 19.43 -14.98
N GLU A 70 10.40 19.93 -13.73
CA GLU A 70 11.66 20.17 -13.02
C GLU A 70 11.97 19.08 -11.98
N VAL A 71 10.93 18.51 -11.34
CA VAL A 71 11.13 17.54 -10.27
C VAL A 71 11.31 16.11 -10.80
N LEU A 72 10.93 15.86 -12.05
CA LEU A 72 10.76 14.51 -12.57
C LEU A 72 11.33 14.21 -13.95
N PRO A 73 12.61 14.25 -14.18
CA PRO A 73 13.17 13.26 -15.08
C PRO A 73 13.14 11.92 -14.34
N ILE A 74 12.19 11.06 -14.69
CA ILE A 74 12.24 9.66 -14.22
C ILE A 74 13.46 9.05 -14.89
N PRO A 75 14.49 8.62 -14.13
CA PRO A 75 15.58 7.88 -14.73
C PRO A 75 14.97 6.60 -15.30
N GLN A 76 15.05 6.43 -16.61
CA GLN A 76 14.53 5.24 -17.30
C GLN A 76 15.31 3.96 -16.95
N THR A 77 16.33 4.06 -16.10
CA THR A 77 17.20 2.95 -15.76
C THR A 77 17.62 3.04 -14.30
N ARG A 78 17.26 2.04 -13.57
CA ARG A 78 17.68 1.60 -12.24
C ARG A 78 16.66 1.86 -11.14
N GLN A 79 16.28 0.73 -10.59
CA GLN A 79 15.58 0.64 -9.31
C GLN A 79 16.40 1.38 -8.26
N ALA A 80 15.78 2.33 -7.58
CA ALA A 80 16.38 2.84 -6.36
C ALA A 80 16.66 1.65 -5.45
N PRO A 81 17.87 1.54 -4.90
CA PRO A 81 18.23 0.40 -4.09
C PRO A 81 17.31 0.34 -2.88
N LEU A 82 16.53 -0.74 -2.80
CA LEU A 82 15.63 -1.04 -1.68
C LEU A 82 16.36 -1.26 -0.34
N SER A 83 17.70 -1.19 -0.35
CA SER A 83 18.57 -1.41 0.82
C SER A 83 18.50 -0.31 1.87
N VAL A 84 17.81 0.78 1.63
CA VAL A 84 17.90 1.98 2.47
C VAL A 84 17.00 1.96 3.67
N LEU A 85 15.93 1.16 3.66
CA LEU A 85 15.03 1.11 4.81
C LEU A 85 15.20 -0.17 5.61
N ARG A 86 16.09 -0.11 6.56
CA ARG A 86 15.97 -0.86 7.81
C ARG A 86 15.23 0.03 8.79
N GLY A 87 13.96 0.27 8.54
CA GLY A 87 13.10 1.03 9.42
C GLY A 87 12.32 0.09 10.31
N GLN A 88 12.42 0.29 11.59
CA GLN A 88 11.46 -0.20 12.55
C GLN A 88 10.36 0.86 12.63
N GLY A 89 9.16 0.53 12.15
CA GLY A 89 8.00 1.41 12.22
C GLY A 89 8.24 2.80 11.58
N HIS A 90 7.46 3.78 11.99
CA HIS A 90 7.57 5.15 11.47
C HIS A 90 8.93 5.83 11.74
N ALA A 91 9.68 5.39 12.74
CA ALA A 91 11.02 5.89 13.02
C ALA A 91 12.02 5.62 11.89
N GLY A 92 11.74 4.69 10.97
CA GLY A 92 12.60 4.40 9.83
C GLY A 92 12.62 5.45 8.72
N TRP A 93 11.69 6.40 8.74
CA TRP A 93 11.59 7.45 7.72
C TRP A 93 12.82 8.37 7.68
N ALA A 94 13.47 8.59 8.82
CA ALA A 94 14.67 9.41 8.91
C ALA A 94 15.89 8.84 8.17
N SER A 95 15.79 7.60 7.66
CA SER A 95 16.93 6.92 7.02
C SER A 95 16.96 7.02 5.50
N PHE A 96 16.07 7.80 4.88
CA PHE A 96 16.16 8.09 3.44
C PHE A 96 17.42 8.90 3.14
N ARG A 97 18.26 8.41 2.25
CA ARG A 97 19.48 9.13 1.81
C ARG A 97 19.16 10.32 0.93
N ALA A 98 18.00 10.31 0.27
CA ALA A 98 17.55 11.41 -0.59
C ALA A 98 16.01 11.54 -0.45
N PRO A 99 15.53 12.26 0.56
CA PRO A 99 14.11 12.60 0.65
C PRO A 99 13.68 13.37 -0.60
N LEU A 100 12.39 13.30 -0.94
CA LEU A 100 11.86 14.19 -1.96
C LEU A 100 11.97 15.63 -1.48
N PRO A 101 12.27 16.60 -2.35
CA PRO A 101 12.13 17.99 -2.01
C PRO A 101 10.71 18.25 -1.50
N ALA A 102 10.61 19.04 -0.42
CA ALA A 102 9.31 19.47 0.06
C ALA A 102 8.65 20.39 -0.98
N VAL A 103 7.39 20.15 -1.27
CA VAL A 103 6.59 20.98 -2.17
C VAL A 103 5.30 21.38 -1.46
N PRO A 104 4.63 22.47 -1.90
CA PRO A 104 3.32 22.83 -1.36
C PRO A 104 2.29 21.71 -1.56
N LEU A 105 1.33 21.63 -0.66
CA LEU A 105 0.19 20.75 -0.80
C LEU A 105 -0.59 21.06 -2.08
N TRP A 106 -0.99 20.02 -2.78
CA TRP A 106 -1.93 20.13 -3.89
C TRP A 106 -3.33 20.40 -3.35
N ASN A 107 -3.69 21.66 -3.27
CA ASN A 107 -4.97 22.11 -2.72
C ASN A 107 -5.61 23.19 -3.61
N PRO A 108 -6.03 22.85 -4.86
CA PRO A 108 -6.66 23.80 -5.76
C PRO A 108 -8.00 24.28 -5.18
N PRO A 109 -8.46 25.49 -5.55
CA PRO A 109 -9.78 25.96 -5.17
C PRO A 109 -10.87 25.08 -5.80
N GLY A 110 -11.97 24.90 -5.08
CA GLY A 110 -13.12 24.12 -5.52
C GLY A 110 -13.38 22.89 -4.67
N PRO A 111 -14.25 21.97 -5.14
CA PRO A 111 -14.57 20.76 -4.41
C PRO A 111 -13.32 19.89 -4.20
N LYS A 112 -13.17 19.34 -3.00
CA LYS A 112 -12.08 18.42 -2.69
C LYS A 112 -12.22 17.14 -3.52
N ARG A 113 -11.09 16.59 -3.95
CA ARG A 113 -10.99 15.34 -4.69
C ARG A 113 -10.19 14.32 -3.91
N VAL A 114 -10.65 13.07 -3.91
CA VAL A 114 -9.97 11.95 -3.25
C VAL A 114 -9.82 10.79 -4.24
N GLY A 115 -8.63 10.19 -4.27
CA GLY A 115 -8.38 8.94 -4.97
C GLY A 115 -8.42 7.77 -4.00
N LEU A 116 -9.30 6.82 -4.23
CA LEU A 116 -9.36 5.55 -3.53
C LEU A 116 -8.93 4.44 -4.50
N GLN A 117 -7.75 3.89 -4.31
CA GLN A 117 -7.26 2.80 -5.14
C GLN A 117 -7.65 1.47 -4.55
N ALA A 118 -8.34 0.64 -5.32
CA ALA A 118 -8.62 -0.74 -4.98
C ALA A 118 -7.39 -1.60 -5.32
N GLY A 119 -6.70 -2.11 -4.31
CA GLY A 119 -5.52 -2.95 -4.47
C GLY A 119 -5.80 -4.17 -5.31
N HIS A 120 -4.90 -4.49 -6.23
CA HIS A 120 -4.96 -5.62 -7.16
C HIS A 120 -6.14 -5.61 -8.15
N TRP A 121 -7.03 -4.61 -8.16
CA TRP A 121 -8.06 -4.53 -9.17
C TRP A 121 -7.44 -4.22 -10.54
N GLU A 122 -7.80 -5.00 -11.56
CA GLU A 122 -7.23 -4.90 -12.94
C GLU A 122 -5.70 -5.05 -12.99
N TYR A 123 -5.12 -5.83 -12.10
CA TYR A 123 -3.67 -6.03 -12.03
C TYR A 123 -3.06 -6.58 -13.33
N ALA A 124 -3.81 -7.41 -14.07
CA ALA A 124 -3.36 -8.04 -15.30
C ALA A 124 -3.13 -7.03 -16.45
N ASP A 125 -3.78 -5.86 -16.38
CA ASP A 125 -3.73 -4.81 -17.39
C ASP A 125 -2.63 -3.76 -17.10
N ALA A 126 -1.77 -4.01 -16.12
CA ALA A 126 -0.70 -3.10 -15.75
C ALA A 126 0.25 -2.81 -16.94
N PRO A 127 0.70 -1.54 -17.13
CA PRO A 127 1.62 -1.15 -18.20
C PRO A 127 3.02 -1.74 -18.00
N ASP A 128 3.89 -1.63 -19.01
CA ASP A 128 5.22 -2.25 -18.98
C ASP A 128 6.09 -1.75 -17.82
N GLU A 129 5.95 -0.52 -17.40
CA GLU A 129 6.67 -0.01 -16.21
C GLU A 129 6.25 -0.68 -14.91
N LEU A 130 5.09 -1.33 -14.89
CA LEU A 130 4.49 -2.07 -13.78
C LEU A 130 4.29 -3.56 -14.12
N ALA A 131 5.04 -4.10 -15.08
CA ALA A 131 4.84 -5.46 -15.60
C ALA A 131 4.86 -6.54 -14.51
N ASP A 132 5.64 -6.36 -13.43
CA ASP A 132 5.70 -7.29 -12.31
C ASP A 132 4.36 -7.44 -11.59
N LEU A 133 3.47 -6.44 -11.69
CA LEU A 133 2.14 -6.51 -11.08
C LEU A 133 1.19 -7.43 -11.84
N ARG A 134 1.41 -7.69 -13.13
CA ARG A 134 0.52 -8.50 -13.99
C ARG A 134 0.32 -9.94 -13.47
N SER A 135 1.23 -10.42 -12.64
CA SER A 135 1.17 -11.75 -12.02
C SER A 135 0.81 -11.73 -10.53
N ASN A 136 0.40 -10.58 -10.00
CA ASN A 136 0.15 -10.41 -8.58
C ASN A 136 -1.34 -10.13 -8.29
N PRO A 137 -2.17 -11.17 -8.14
CA PRO A 137 -3.59 -11.03 -7.84
C PRO A 137 -3.88 -10.62 -6.39
N GLY A 138 -2.85 -10.43 -5.55
CA GLY A 138 -2.99 -10.26 -4.11
C GLY A 138 -3.25 -11.56 -3.36
N THR A 139 -3.67 -11.44 -2.11
CA THR A 139 -4.06 -12.57 -1.28
C THR A 139 -5.49 -13.05 -1.57
N SER A 140 -5.94 -14.06 -0.86
CA SER A 140 -7.32 -14.54 -0.93
C SER A 140 -7.76 -15.15 0.39
N GLY A 141 -9.04 -15.08 0.67
CA GLY A 141 -9.65 -15.70 1.85
C GLY A 141 -11.16 -15.75 1.75
N GLY A 142 -11.79 -16.73 2.40
CA GLY A 142 -13.25 -16.86 2.39
C GLY A 142 -13.89 -17.00 1.00
N GLY A 143 -13.14 -17.52 0.02
CA GLY A 143 -13.62 -17.66 -1.37
C GLY A 143 -13.58 -16.38 -2.19
N LYS A 144 -12.96 -15.30 -1.69
CA LYS A 144 -12.77 -14.02 -2.37
C LYS A 144 -11.29 -13.76 -2.62
N ALA A 145 -10.97 -13.21 -3.79
CA ALA A 145 -9.67 -12.62 -4.05
C ALA A 145 -9.60 -11.22 -3.40
N GLU A 146 -8.40 -10.77 -3.05
CA GLU A 146 -8.19 -9.46 -2.42
C GLU A 146 -8.83 -8.33 -3.22
N TRP A 147 -8.61 -8.28 -4.55
CA TRP A 147 -9.16 -7.21 -5.37
C TRP A 147 -10.69 -7.10 -5.32
N GLN A 148 -11.40 -8.21 -5.08
CA GLN A 148 -12.87 -8.18 -4.95
C GLN A 148 -13.31 -7.49 -3.65
N VAL A 149 -12.53 -7.69 -2.59
CA VAL A 149 -12.79 -7.10 -1.28
C VAL A 149 -12.41 -5.63 -1.26
N THR A 150 -11.24 -5.30 -1.76
CA THR A 150 -10.73 -3.92 -1.81
C THR A 150 -11.58 -3.03 -2.71
N LEU A 151 -12.07 -3.56 -3.84
CA LEU A 151 -12.97 -2.83 -4.73
C LEU A 151 -14.36 -2.59 -4.09
N ASP A 152 -14.90 -3.57 -3.37
CA ASP A 152 -16.17 -3.41 -2.65
C ASP A 152 -16.03 -2.33 -1.56
N ILE A 153 -14.99 -2.39 -0.74
CA ILE A 153 -14.71 -1.38 0.29
C ILE A 153 -14.49 0.01 -0.33
N ALA A 154 -13.70 0.10 -1.41
CA ALA A 154 -13.43 1.37 -2.08
C ALA A 154 -14.71 2.02 -2.65
N ASN A 155 -15.59 1.24 -3.27
CA ASN A 155 -16.86 1.74 -3.80
C ASN A 155 -17.77 2.27 -2.69
N ARG A 156 -17.90 1.53 -1.57
CA ARG A 156 -18.71 1.95 -0.43
C ARG A 156 -18.15 3.22 0.23
N ALA A 157 -16.85 3.28 0.44
CA ALA A 157 -16.20 4.49 0.96
C ALA A 157 -16.38 5.68 0.00
N ALA A 158 -16.32 5.45 -1.31
CA ALA A 158 -16.55 6.48 -2.31
C ALA A 158 -17.99 7.00 -2.28
N GLU A 159 -18.99 6.14 -2.08
CA GLU A 159 -20.39 6.55 -1.93
C GLU A 159 -20.58 7.44 -0.68
N MET A 160 -19.98 7.07 0.45
CA MET A 160 -20.03 7.84 1.69
C MET A 160 -19.38 9.24 1.49
N LEU A 161 -18.16 9.29 0.95
CA LEU A 161 -17.47 10.56 0.70
C LEU A 161 -18.21 11.46 -0.32
N ARG A 162 -18.82 10.86 -1.34
CA ARG A 162 -19.64 11.63 -2.32
C ARG A 162 -20.88 12.23 -1.69
N ALA A 163 -21.48 11.55 -0.71
CA ALA A 163 -22.63 12.08 0.04
C ALA A 163 -22.25 13.36 0.82
N ASP A 164 -20.97 13.49 1.23
CA ASP A 164 -20.41 14.68 1.88
C ASP A 164 -19.82 15.71 0.88
N GLY A 165 -20.12 15.55 -0.42
CA GLY A 165 -19.76 16.51 -1.46
C GLY A 165 -18.32 16.41 -1.97
N ILE A 166 -17.61 15.35 -1.63
CA ILE A 166 -16.26 15.07 -2.12
C ILE A 166 -16.31 14.44 -3.52
N LEU A 167 -15.45 14.89 -4.42
CA LEU A 167 -15.22 14.21 -5.70
C LEU A 167 -14.35 12.99 -5.46
N VAL A 168 -14.81 11.79 -5.82
CA VAL A 168 -14.07 10.56 -5.56
C VAL A 168 -13.83 9.77 -6.83
N ASP A 169 -12.57 9.44 -7.07
CA ASP A 169 -12.15 8.51 -8.11
C ASP A 169 -11.84 7.15 -7.46
N VAL A 170 -12.56 6.11 -7.84
CA VAL A 170 -12.19 4.73 -7.52
C VAL A 170 -11.25 4.25 -8.61
N LEU A 171 -10.04 3.90 -8.23
CA LEU A 171 -8.92 3.68 -9.14
C LEU A 171 -8.48 2.21 -9.14
N PRO A 172 -8.15 1.65 -10.32
CA PRO A 172 -7.56 0.32 -10.42
C PRO A 172 -6.09 0.31 -9.96
N THR A 173 -5.45 -0.86 -10.05
CA THR A 173 -4.00 -1.02 -9.85
C THR A 173 -3.22 0.01 -10.65
N THR A 174 -3.50 0.20 -11.92
CA THR A 174 -2.85 1.23 -12.73
C THR A 174 -3.57 2.56 -12.57
N ILE A 175 -3.07 3.43 -11.72
CA ILE A 175 -3.63 4.78 -11.54
C ILE A 175 -3.26 5.70 -12.72
N PRO A 176 -3.98 6.81 -12.95
CA PRO A 176 -3.61 7.78 -13.99
C PRO A 176 -2.19 8.33 -13.79
N VAL A 177 -1.55 8.69 -14.90
CA VAL A 177 -0.21 9.31 -14.89
C VAL A 177 -0.23 10.58 -14.03
N ARG A 178 0.68 10.63 -13.05
CA ARG A 178 0.81 11.79 -12.14
C ARG A 178 -0.53 12.19 -11.51
N TYR A 179 -1.20 11.19 -10.95
CA TYR A 179 -2.52 11.40 -10.35
C TYR A 179 -2.49 12.50 -9.28
N ARG A 180 -3.50 13.40 -9.32
CA ARG A 180 -3.62 14.53 -8.39
C ARG A 180 -4.97 14.52 -7.70
N ALA A 181 -4.92 14.69 -6.38
CA ALA A 181 -6.09 14.80 -5.50
C ALA A 181 -5.69 15.52 -4.20
N ASN A 182 -6.67 15.87 -3.37
CA ASN A 182 -6.41 16.40 -2.03
C ASN A 182 -5.96 15.31 -1.06
N ALA A 183 -6.31 14.05 -1.34
CA ALA A 183 -5.79 12.88 -0.65
C ALA A 183 -5.83 11.65 -1.57
N PHE A 184 -4.91 10.70 -1.37
CA PHE A 184 -4.90 9.41 -2.04
C PHE A 184 -4.75 8.30 -1.00
N VAL A 185 -5.61 7.28 -1.08
CA VAL A 185 -5.58 6.11 -0.21
C VAL A 185 -5.57 4.84 -1.05
N ALA A 186 -4.51 4.04 -0.93
CA ALA A 186 -4.47 2.69 -1.48
C ALA A 186 -5.08 1.72 -0.45
N ILE A 187 -6.10 0.98 -0.85
CA ILE A 187 -6.88 0.06 -0.01
C ILE A 187 -6.48 -1.36 -0.35
N HIS A 188 -5.93 -2.07 0.61
CA HIS A 188 -5.48 -3.45 0.53
C HIS A 188 -6.07 -4.31 1.64
N ALA A 189 -5.88 -5.61 1.55
CA ALA A 189 -6.18 -6.56 2.62
C ALA A 189 -5.05 -7.61 2.65
N ASP A 190 -4.44 -7.75 3.82
CA ASP A 190 -3.24 -8.57 3.98
C ASP A 190 -3.54 -10.08 4.06
N GLY A 191 -2.48 -10.87 4.03
CA GLY A 191 -2.53 -12.30 4.23
C GLY A 191 -1.23 -12.85 4.78
N ASP A 192 -1.34 -13.85 5.64
CA ASP A 192 -0.21 -14.65 6.09
C ASP A 192 -0.46 -16.14 5.84
N THR A 193 0.61 -16.91 5.71
CA THR A 193 0.51 -18.34 5.40
C THR A 193 -0.05 -19.18 6.55
N ALA A 194 0.07 -18.71 7.78
CA ALA A 194 -0.41 -19.42 8.97
C ALA A 194 -1.87 -19.06 9.32
N GLY A 195 -2.39 -17.94 8.80
CA GLY A 195 -3.73 -17.46 9.10
C GLY A 195 -3.92 -17.02 10.57
N VAL A 196 -2.82 -16.60 11.22
CA VAL A 196 -2.81 -16.25 12.64
C VAL A 196 -2.68 -14.76 12.91
N LEU A 197 -2.13 -14.01 11.96
CA LEU A 197 -2.05 -12.57 12.07
C LEU A 197 -3.42 -11.95 11.90
N ASP A 198 -3.71 -10.90 12.66
CA ASP A 198 -4.96 -10.16 12.64
C ASP A 198 -4.73 -8.66 12.74
N GLY A 199 -5.79 -7.87 12.54
CA GLY A 199 -5.75 -6.43 12.68
C GLY A 199 -5.39 -5.67 11.41
N PHE A 200 -5.46 -4.35 11.53
CA PHE A 200 -5.21 -3.42 10.42
C PHE A 200 -3.93 -2.60 10.62
N LYS A 201 -3.45 -1.99 9.56
CA LYS A 201 -2.29 -1.09 9.61
C LYS A 201 -2.38 -0.06 8.50
N VAL A 202 -1.91 1.15 8.79
CA VAL A 202 -1.86 2.26 7.84
C VAL A 202 -0.44 2.80 7.78
N ALA A 203 0.05 3.03 6.57
CA ALA A 203 1.39 3.56 6.37
C ALA A 203 1.38 4.71 5.35
N ARG A 204 2.31 5.64 5.52
CA ARG A 204 2.61 6.66 4.53
C ARG A 204 3.74 6.23 3.59
N PRO A 205 3.94 6.97 2.48
CA PRO A 205 5.11 6.77 1.61
C PRO A 205 6.42 6.92 2.37
N GLY A 206 7.35 6.06 2.04
CA GLY A 206 8.73 6.24 2.45
C GLY A 206 9.44 7.38 1.70
N PHE A 207 9.01 7.70 0.48
CA PHE A 207 9.41 8.89 -0.26
C PHE A 207 8.24 9.86 -0.29
N SER A 208 8.28 10.87 0.53
CA SER A 208 7.23 11.89 0.56
C SER A 208 7.81 13.27 0.29
N SER A 209 7.04 14.07 -0.43
CA SER A 209 7.25 15.51 -0.59
C SER A 209 6.44 16.33 0.41
N VAL A 210 5.49 15.69 1.10
CA VAL A 210 4.57 16.33 2.08
C VAL A 210 4.39 15.44 3.32
N PRO A 211 5.49 15.07 4.01
CA PRO A 211 5.47 14.03 5.04
C PRO A 211 4.56 14.36 6.22
N GLU A 212 4.43 15.63 6.60
CA GLU A 212 3.55 16.07 7.69
C GLU A 212 2.07 15.85 7.35
N ALA A 213 1.68 16.11 6.09
CA ALA A 213 0.32 15.86 5.62
C ALA A 213 0.04 14.37 5.46
N ASP A 214 1.02 13.58 5.01
CA ASP A 214 0.89 12.11 4.98
C ASP A 214 0.71 11.55 6.39
N ASP A 215 1.49 12.03 7.38
CA ASP A 215 1.37 11.61 8.78
C ASP A 215 -0.01 11.99 9.36
N ALA A 216 -0.54 13.19 9.02
CA ALA A 216 -1.87 13.62 9.44
C ALA A 216 -2.97 12.72 8.84
N LEU A 217 -2.87 12.39 7.54
CA LEU A 217 -3.80 11.47 6.86
C LEU A 217 -3.76 10.08 7.49
N VAL A 218 -2.57 9.54 7.71
CA VAL A 218 -2.37 8.23 8.36
C VAL A 218 -2.96 8.23 9.78
N ALA A 219 -2.74 9.29 10.57
CA ALA A 219 -3.27 9.40 11.92
C ALA A 219 -4.80 9.44 11.91
N ALA A 220 -5.40 10.25 11.03
CA ALA A 220 -6.84 10.36 10.90
C ALA A 220 -7.51 9.02 10.51
N ILE A 221 -6.92 8.30 9.54
CA ILE A 221 -7.42 6.98 9.14
C ILE A 221 -7.26 5.97 10.28
N ASN A 222 -6.10 5.92 10.94
CA ASN A 222 -5.87 5.00 12.06
C ASN A 222 -6.91 5.19 13.16
N ASP A 223 -7.18 6.43 13.55
CA ASP A 223 -8.13 6.77 14.62
C ASP A 223 -9.54 6.32 14.26
N GLN A 224 -10.02 6.69 13.06
CA GLN A 224 -11.39 6.41 12.65
C GLN A 224 -11.58 4.93 12.31
N TYR A 225 -10.63 4.33 11.58
CA TYR A 225 -10.74 2.92 11.21
C TYR A 225 -10.75 2.00 12.44
N GLY A 226 -9.85 2.23 13.39
CA GLY A 226 -9.83 1.47 14.63
C GLY A 226 -11.08 1.66 15.49
N ALA A 227 -11.60 2.89 15.57
CA ALA A 227 -12.81 3.19 16.33
C ALA A 227 -14.07 2.53 15.73
N VAL A 228 -14.19 2.51 14.40
CA VAL A 228 -15.36 1.99 13.67
C VAL A 228 -15.32 0.47 13.60
N THR A 229 -14.15 -0.12 13.29
CA THR A 229 -14.03 -1.56 13.04
C THR A 229 -13.80 -2.37 14.31
N GLY A 230 -13.21 -1.76 15.34
CA GLY A 230 -12.75 -2.46 16.54
C GLY A 230 -11.57 -3.42 16.31
N LEU A 231 -11.00 -3.46 15.11
CA LEU A 231 -9.81 -4.27 14.82
C LEU A 231 -8.59 -3.71 15.56
N PRO A 232 -7.67 -4.57 16.02
CA PRO A 232 -6.41 -4.12 16.60
C PRO A 232 -5.54 -3.44 15.55
N ARG A 233 -4.80 -2.41 15.98
CA ARG A 233 -3.83 -1.74 15.13
C ARG A 233 -2.47 -2.44 15.24
N GLU A 234 -1.92 -2.86 14.09
CA GLU A 234 -0.72 -3.69 14.00
C GLU A 234 0.45 -2.99 13.29
N ASP A 235 0.89 -1.85 13.81
CA ASP A 235 1.99 -1.06 13.21
C ASP A 235 3.29 -1.86 13.05
N ASN A 236 3.53 -2.86 13.90
CA ASN A 236 4.70 -3.73 13.81
C ASN A 236 4.71 -4.60 12.55
N GLN A 237 3.57 -4.74 11.89
CA GLN A 237 3.40 -5.48 10.65
C GLN A 237 3.50 -4.59 9.39
N ILE A 238 3.76 -3.27 9.55
CA ILE A 238 3.98 -2.39 8.41
C ILE A 238 5.21 -2.86 7.63
N SER A 239 4.97 -3.29 6.40
CA SER A 239 5.99 -3.84 5.53
C SER A 239 6.68 -2.77 4.67
N ARG A 240 7.85 -3.12 4.13
CA ARG A 240 8.51 -2.28 3.13
C ARG A 240 7.68 -2.15 1.86
N ARG A 241 6.86 -3.14 1.50
CA ARG A 241 5.98 -3.08 0.33
C ARG A 241 4.93 -1.99 0.48
N MET A 242 4.43 -1.76 1.69
CA MET A 242 3.52 -0.64 1.96
C MET A 242 4.22 0.69 1.80
N THR A 243 5.36 0.87 2.46
CA THR A 243 6.07 2.15 2.48
C THR A 243 6.75 2.51 1.15
N TYR A 244 7.05 1.49 0.31
CA TYR A 244 7.58 1.65 -1.05
C TYR A 244 6.58 1.22 -2.12
N TYR A 245 5.32 1.37 -1.82
CA TYR A 245 4.28 1.07 -2.78
C TYR A 245 4.52 1.83 -4.10
N TYR A 246 4.37 1.14 -5.24
CA TYR A 246 4.72 1.71 -6.55
C TYR A 246 4.00 3.02 -6.83
N ALA A 247 2.71 3.13 -6.44
CA ALA A 247 1.92 4.34 -6.64
C ALA A 247 2.46 5.57 -5.88
N PHE A 248 3.29 5.38 -4.85
CA PHE A 248 3.96 6.45 -4.12
C PHE A 248 5.27 6.92 -4.78
N ASN A 249 5.79 6.16 -5.74
CA ASN A 249 7.12 6.40 -6.27
C ASN A 249 7.07 7.10 -7.63
N SER A 250 6.70 8.37 -7.62
CA SER A 250 6.65 9.21 -8.81
C SER A 250 8.03 9.47 -9.46
N ARG A 251 9.13 9.18 -8.76
CA ARG A 251 10.48 9.20 -9.35
C ARG A 251 10.74 8.04 -10.29
N ARG A 252 10.08 6.92 -10.04
CA ARG A 252 10.30 5.70 -10.82
C ARG A 252 9.22 5.43 -11.84
N TYR A 253 7.96 5.73 -11.49
CA TYR A 253 6.80 5.36 -12.28
C TYR A 253 6.00 6.59 -12.71
N GLN A 254 5.52 6.56 -13.96
CA GLN A 254 4.59 7.58 -14.44
C GLN A 254 3.20 7.39 -13.83
N HIS A 255 2.76 6.11 -13.74
CA HIS A 255 1.51 5.73 -13.08
C HIS A 255 1.67 5.75 -11.55
N ALA A 256 1.96 6.93 -11.02
CA ALA A 256 2.14 7.21 -9.60
C ALA A 256 1.47 8.53 -9.22
N VAL A 257 1.26 8.74 -7.95
CA VAL A 257 0.71 9.96 -7.39
C VAL A 257 1.73 11.09 -7.53
N ALA A 258 1.28 12.27 -7.97
CA ALA A 258 2.14 13.43 -8.13
C ALA A 258 2.65 13.93 -6.76
N PRO A 259 3.86 14.53 -6.71
CA PRO A 259 4.31 15.23 -5.52
C PRO A 259 3.32 16.32 -5.07
N GLY A 260 3.24 16.56 -3.77
CA GLY A 260 2.31 17.53 -3.19
C GLY A 260 0.94 16.92 -2.78
N VAL A 261 0.66 15.70 -3.16
CA VAL A 261 -0.57 14.99 -2.78
C VAL A 261 -0.32 14.15 -1.52
N PRO A 262 -1.09 14.33 -0.44
CA PRO A 262 -1.05 13.46 0.74
C PRO A 262 -1.46 12.03 0.39
N GLN A 263 -0.72 11.04 0.91
CA GLN A 263 -0.86 9.65 0.50
C GLN A 263 -0.82 8.71 1.69
N ALA A 264 -1.67 7.68 1.66
CA ALA A 264 -1.64 6.57 2.60
C ALA A 264 -1.93 5.24 1.90
N ILE A 265 -1.49 4.15 2.51
CA ILE A 265 -1.90 2.79 2.20
C ILE A 265 -2.44 2.15 3.47
N ILE A 266 -3.58 1.49 3.37
CA ILE A 266 -4.17 0.72 4.45
C ILE A 266 -4.26 -0.75 4.08
N GLU A 267 -3.80 -1.62 4.97
CA GLU A 267 -4.20 -3.03 5.02
C GLU A 267 -5.38 -3.12 5.97
N THR A 268 -6.55 -3.38 5.42
CA THR A 268 -7.84 -3.30 6.13
C THR A 268 -8.07 -4.43 7.14
N GLY A 269 -7.24 -5.46 7.09
CA GLY A 269 -7.28 -6.66 7.91
C GLY A 269 -6.64 -7.81 7.14
N PHE A 270 -6.53 -8.99 7.78
CA PHE A 270 -5.97 -10.18 7.14
C PHE A 270 -7.09 -11.06 6.57
N LEU A 271 -7.16 -11.19 5.24
CA LEU A 271 -8.12 -12.10 4.59
C LEU A 271 -7.89 -13.57 4.95
N THR A 272 -6.70 -13.93 5.40
CA THR A 272 -6.36 -15.27 5.88
C THR A 272 -6.83 -15.51 7.32
N ASN A 273 -7.08 -14.46 8.11
CA ASN A 273 -7.62 -14.56 9.47
C ASN A 273 -9.15 -14.69 9.46
N ALA A 274 -9.71 -15.62 10.25
CA ALA A 274 -11.14 -15.85 10.28
C ALA A 274 -11.93 -14.70 10.97
N GLY A 275 -11.33 -14.06 11.96
CA GLY A 275 -11.91 -12.92 12.67
C GLY A 275 -12.04 -11.71 11.77
N ASP A 276 -10.94 -11.30 11.15
CA ASP A 276 -10.90 -10.15 10.23
C ASP A 276 -11.82 -10.36 9.02
N ARG A 277 -11.88 -11.59 8.47
CA ARG A 277 -12.83 -11.92 7.40
C ARG A 277 -14.28 -11.73 7.79
N THR A 278 -14.64 -11.95 9.04
CA THR A 278 -16.02 -11.73 9.50
C THR A 278 -16.43 -10.28 9.28
N LEU A 279 -15.53 -9.33 9.49
CA LEU A 279 -15.76 -7.92 9.20
C LEU A 279 -15.65 -7.65 7.70
N LEU A 280 -14.52 -8.02 7.06
CA LEU A 280 -14.22 -7.63 5.69
C LEU A 280 -15.21 -8.20 4.66
N LEU A 281 -15.78 -9.38 4.91
CA LEU A 281 -16.73 -10.04 4.03
C LEU A 281 -18.19 -9.99 4.52
N GLY A 282 -18.39 -9.89 5.83
CA GLY A 282 -19.72 -9.90 6.44
C GLY A 282 -20.30 -8.50 6.62
N ASP A 283 -19.47 -7.51 6.94
CA ASP A 283 -19.89 -6.11 7.11
C ASP A 283 -18.83 -5.13 6.54
N PRO A 284 -18.61 -5.13 5.22
CA PRO A 284 -17.62 -4.26 4.59
C PRO A 284 -17.94 -2.76 4.74
N ASP A 285 -19.17 -2.40 5.12
CA ASP A 285 -19.56 -1.01 5.40
C ASP A 285 -18.77 -0.43 6.59
N LEU A 286 -18.39 -1.23 7.58
CA LEU A 286 -17.56 -0.76 8.70
C LEU A 286 -16.16 -0.38 8.20
N ALA A 287 -15.55 -1.22 7.39
CA ALA A 287 -14.23 -0.91 6.81
C ALA A 287 -14.29 0.35 5.92
N ALA A 288 -15.31 0.44 5.08
CA ALA A 288 -15.52 1.58 4.21
C ALA A 288 -15.73 2.88 5.00
N ARG A 289 -16.56 2.84 6.04
CA ARG A 289 -16.84 3.97 6.92
C ARG A 289 -15.60 4.44 7.65
N GLY A 290 -14.81 3.51 8.22
CA GLY A 290 -13.57 3.89 8.91
C GLY A 290 -12.59 4.62 8.01
N ILE A 291 -12.50 4.23 6.72
CA ILE A 291 -11.69 4.92 5.72
C ILE A 291 -12.30 6.29 5.38
N ALA A 292 -13.61 6.35 5.09
CA ALA A 292 -14.27 7.58 4.72
C ALA A 292 -14.20 8.63 5.83
N ASP A 293 -14.54 8.26 7.07
CA ASP A 293 -14.49 9.14 8.24
C ASP A 293 -13.05 9.64 8.50
N GLY A 294 -12.04 8.77 8.30
CA GLY A 294 -10.63 9.16 8.41
C GLY A 294 -10.22 10.19 7.36
N VAL A 295 -10.64 9.99 6.12
CA VAL A 295 -10.36 10.95 5.03
C VAL A 295 -11.09 12.27 5.27
N LEU A 296 -12.35 12.26 5.68
CA LEU A 296 -13.10 13.48 6.01
C LEU A 296 -12.43 14.26 7.14
N LYS A 297 -12.08 13.58 8.23
CA LYS A 297 -11.36 14.20 9.36
C LYS A 297 -10.06 14.87 8.92
N PHE A 298 -9.32 14.23 8.01
CA PHE A 298 -8.09 14.83 7.46
C PHE A 298 -8.40 16.07 6.64
N LEU A 299 -9.37 16.03 5.71
CA LEU A 299 -9.72 17.15 4.85
C LEU A 299 -10.27 18.35 5.62
N ASP A 300 -11.00 18.12 6.71
CA ASP A 300 -11.52 19.18 7.59
C ASP A 300 -10.39 19.88 8.36
N SER A 301 -9.37 19.15 8.82
CA SER A 301 -8.24 19.72 9.53
C SER A 301 -7.38 20.64 8.64
N ASP A 302 -7.27 20.34 7.35
CA ASP A 302 -6.57 21.18 6.38
C ASP A 302 -7.30 22.50 6.09
N LEU A 303 -8.64 22.52 6.25
CA LEU A 303 -9.44 23.75 6.08
C LEU A 303 -9.20 24.73 7.23
N GLU A 304 -9.09 24.24 8.47
CA GLU A 304 -8.85 25.07 9.65
C GLU A 304 -7.43 25.68 9.66
N ALA A 305 -6.44 25.00 9.09
CA ALA A 305 -5.06 25.50 9.00
C ALA A 305 -4.87 26.56 7.90
N SER A 306 -5.86 26.76 7.01
CA SER A 306 -5.80 27.67 5.85
C SER A 306 -6.55 28.98 6.07
N GLU A 307 -7.27 29.15 7.20
CA GLU A 307 -7.91 30.40 7.66
C GLU A 307 -7.02 31.18 8.63
#